data_cec98017f1bfe812be542a156fb6cbdc
#
_entry.id   cec98017f1bfe812be542a156fb6cbdc
#
_cell.length_a   1.000
_cell.length_b   1.000
_cell.length_c   1.000
_cell.angle_alpha   90.00
_cell.angle_beta   90.00
_cell.angle_gamma   90.00
#
_symmetry.space_group_name_H-M   'P 1'
#
loop_
_entity.id
_entity.type
_entity.pdbx_description
1 polymer ?
#
loop_
_entity_poly.entity_id
_entity_poly.type
_entity_poly.pdbx_seq_one_letter_code
_entity_poly.pdbx_strand_id
1 'polypeptide(L)'
;MSTPKEIFLELIRPDGQPERQLRQYEALHMCLTDPCNTYLRGNRKRGTTSVDRWGTTILFPEDAPGPMPDTREGLAVCPDVTRWRETVHAPDLEAACTEGWDTCRAEARAACGSDHLLAGFMGTGIFEQCHFLMGFEDTLTNLYAHPDEMHALIDYIT
;
A
#
# COMPACT_ATOMS: atom_id res chain seq x y z
N MET A 1 7.43 24.67 24.35
CA MET A 1 7.54 23.23 24.02
C MET A 1 7.05 23.11 22.61
N SER A 2 7.88 22.62 21.71
CA SER A 2 7.53 22.52 20.28
C SER A 2 6.43 21.49 20.07
N THR A 3 5.58 21.73 19.09
CA THR A 3 4.55 20.76 18.67
C THR A 3 5.22 19.55 17.99
N PRO A 4 4.56 18.38 17.94
CA PRO A 4 5.09 17.23 17.20
C PRO A 4 5.43 17.58 15.75
N LYS A 5 4.62 18.39 15.08
CA LYS A 5 4.86 18.87 13.72
C LYS A 5 6.16 19.68 13.61
N GLU A 6 6.39 20.64 14.51
CA GLU A 6 7.60 21.45 14.52
C GLU A 6 8.83 20.59 14.75
N ILE A 7 8.76 19.62 15.68
CA ILE A 7 9.86 18.67 15.93
C ILE A 7 10.14 17.82 14.70
N PHE A 8 9.10 17.34 13.99
CA PHE A 8 9.27 16.56 12.76
C PHE A 8 9.94 17.39 11.66
N LEU A 9 9.48 18.63 11.46
CA LEU A 9 10.09 19.54 10.47
C LEU A 9 11.55 19.83 10.79
N GLU A 10 11.90 19.93 12.08
CA GLU A 10 13.28 20.09 12.51
C GLU A 10 14.11 18.82 12.28
N LEU A 11 13.53 17.62 12.51
CA LEU A 11 14.21 16.34 12.27
C LEU A 11 14.62 16.11 10.81
N ILE A 12 13.82 16.60 9.85
CA ILE A 12 14.10 16.41 8.41
C ILE A 12 15.00 17.49 7.80
N ARG A 13 15.36 18.52 8.54
CA ARG A 13 16.34 19.51 8.08
C ARG A 13 17.74 18.93 8.14
N PRO A 14 18.64 19.22 7.16
CA PRO A 14 20.02 18.74 7.17
C PRO A 14 20.80 19.11 8.45
N ASP A 15 20.56 20.33 8.99
CA ASP A 15 21.24 20.85 10.19
C ASP A 15 20.26 20.96 11.38
N GLY A 16 19.17 20.21 11.36
CA GLY A 16 18.13 20.29 12.37
C GLY A 16 18.60 19.84 13.75
N GLN A 17 18.12 20.53 14.79
CA GLN A 17 18.43 20.26 16.20
C GLN A 17 17.12 20.05 16.97
N PRO A 18 16.43 18.92 16.77
CA PRO A 18 15.16 18.66 17.44
C PRO A 18 15.38 18.53 18.96
N GLU A 19 14.47 19.08 19.75
CA GLU A 19 14.55 19.00 21.22
C GLU A 19 14.40 17.58 21.78
N ARG A 20 13.82 16.66 20.99
CA ARG A 20 13.65 15.23 21.30
C ARG A 20 13.38 14.42 20.05
N GLN A 21 13.41 13.11 20.17
CA GLN A 21 12.88 12.21 19.14
C GLN A 21 11.35 12.12 19.23
N LEU A 22 10.71 11.90 18.09
CA LEU A 22 9.28 11.62 18.01
C LEU A 22 9.01 10.12 18.16
N ARG A 23 7.83 9.79 18.71
CA ARG A 23 7.28 8.45 18.63
C ARG A 23 6.73 8.23 17.23
N GLN A 24 6.59 6.95 16.83
CA GLN A 24 6.00 6.57 15.56
C GLN A 24 4.62 7.24 15.38
N TYR A 25 4.45 7.93 14.24
CA TYR A 25 3.23 8.65 13.86
C TYR A 25 2.81 9.82 14.77
N GLU A 26 3.57 10.18 15.80
CA GLU A 26 3.20 11.27 16.71
C GLU A 26 2.93 12.60 15.99
N ALA A 27 3.66 12.90 14.93
CA ALA A 27 3.52 14.12 14.14
C ALA A 27 2.61 13.96 12.91
N LEU A 28 2.07 12.77 12.68
CA LEU A 28 1.38 12.42 11.45
C LEU A 28 -0.11 12.14 11.70
N HIS A 29 -0.96 12.71 10.86
CA HIS A 29 -2.33 12.26 10.69
C HIS A 29 -2.39 11.38 9.44
N MET A 30 -2.70 10.10 9.61
CA MET A 30 -2.81 9.15 8.52
C MET A 30 -4.16 9.30 7.83
N CYS A 31 -4.18 9.77 6.60
CA CYS A 31 -5.40 9.81 5.77
C CYS A 31 -5.66 8.42 5.21
N LEU A 32 -6.73 7.78 5.71
CA LEU A 32 -7.13 6.42 5.33
C LEU A 32 -8.44 6.41 4.51
N THR A 33 -9.01 7.57 4.23
CA THR A 33 -10.27 7.72 3.49
C THR A 33 -10.06 7.94 2.00
N ASP A 34 -8.83 7.75 1.50
CA ASP A 34 -8.54 7.80 0.07
C ASP A 34 -9.37 6.76 -0.69
N PRO A 35 -10.21 7.18 -1.66
CA PRO A 35 -11.10 6.27 -2.38
C PRO A 35 -10.36 5.20 -3.18
N CYS A 36 -9.22 5.53 -3.81
CA CYS A 36 -8.46 4.58 -4.59
C CYS A 36 -7.84 3.50 -3.71
N ASN A 37 -7.22 3.89 -2.60
CA ASN A 37 -6.69 2.92 -1.64
C ASN A 37 -7.79 2.04 -1.04
N THR A 38 -8.95 2.62 -0.70
CA THR A 38 -10.10 1.87 -0.20
C THR A 38 -10.61 0.86 -1.25
N TYR A 39 -10.69 1.28 -2.51
CA TYR A 39 -11.11 0.42 -3.62
C TYR A 39 -10.13 -0.73 -3.85
N LEU A 40 -8.82 -0.44 -3.92
CA LEU A 40 -7.77 -1.44 -4.15
C LEU A 40 -7.71 -2.49 -3.04
N ARG A 41 -7.79 -2.06 -1.79
CA ARG A 41 -7.72 -2.95 -0.64
C ARG A 41 -8.95 -3.84 -0.49
N GLY A 42 -10.09 -3.37 -0.95
CA GLY A 42 -11.35 -4.09 -0.79
C GLY A 42 -11.73 -4.32 0.69
N ASN A 43 -12.68 -5.22 0.89
CA ASN A 43 -13.14 -5.57 2.25
C ASN A 43 -12.30 -6.72 2.82
N ARG A 44 -11.29 -6.39 3.61
CA ARG A 44 -10.42 -7.37 4.30
C ARG A 44 -10.93 -7.57 5.74
N LYS A 45 -11.86 -8.49 5.92
CA LYS A 45 -12.44 -8.81 7.21
C LYS A 45 -11.73 -10.04 7.82
N ARG A 46 -11.40 -9.97 9.12
CA ARG A 46 -10.83 -11.10 9.89
C ARG A 46 -11.75 -12.32 9.83
N GLY A 47 -11.18 -13.50 9.75
CA GLY A 47 -11.91 -14.77 9.59
C GLY A 47 -12.46 -15.01 8.19
N THR A 48 -12.06 -14.21 7.17
CA THR A 48 -12.59 -14.37 5.81
C THR A 48 -11.50 -14.53 4.77
N THR A 49 -11.91 -15.08 3.63
CA THR A 49 -11.15 -15.08 2.37
C THR A 49 -11.85 -14.14 1.40
N SER A 50 -11.09 -13.32 0.68
CA SER A 50 -11.60 -12.40 -0.33
C SER A 50 -10.65 -12.35 -1.53
N VAL A 51 -11.10 -11.79 -2.64
CA VAL A 51 -10.25 -11.51 -3.81
C VAL A 51 -10.13 -10.00 -3.93
N ASP A 52 -8.90 -9.50 -4.05
CA ASP A 52 -8.65 -8.07 -4.24
C ASP A 52 -8.86 -7.65 -5.72
N ARG A 53 -8.62 -6.38 -6.01
CA ARG A 53 -8.84 -5.82 -7.36
C ARG A 53 -7.78 -6.22 -8.39
N TRP A 54 -6.66 -6.79 -7.95
CA TRP A 54 -5.65 -7.39 -8.81
C TRP A 54 -5.89 -8.87 -9.08
N GLY A 55 -6.96 -9.45 -8.50
CA GLY A 55 -7.28 -10.86 -8.60
C GLY A 55 -6.60 -11.74 -7.55
N THR A 56 -5.85 -11.16 -6.63
CA THR A 56 -5.16 -11.91 -5.58
C THR A 56 -6.14 -12.41 -4.54
N THR A 57 -6.07 -13.70 -4.22
CA THR A 57 -6.79 -14.28 -3.09
C THR A 57 -6.14 -13.83 -1.79
N ILE A 58 -6.92 -13.20 -0.93
CA ILE A 58 -6.49 -12.67 0.37
C ILE A 58 -7.10 -13.49 1.48
N LEU A 59 -6.26 -14.06 2.33
CA LEU A 59 -6.65 -14.74 3.56
C LEU A 59 -6.50 -13.79 4.74
N PHE A 60 -7.48 -13.74 5.63
CA PHE A 60 -7.35 -13.06 6.91
C PHE A 60 -7.83 -13.98 8.04
N PRO A 61 -6.97 -14.95 8.48
CA PRO A 61 -7.31 -15.84 9.57
C PRO A 61 -7.64 -15.10 10.87
N GLU A 62 -8.42 -15.72 11.75
CA GLU A 62 -8.85 -15.14 13.04
C GLU A 62 -7.66 -14.77 13.95
N ASP A 63 -6.62 -15.59 13.94
CA ASP A 63 -5.43 -15.48 14.78
C ASP A 63 -4.25 -14.75 14.10
N ALA A 64 -4.40 -14.38 12.83
CA ALA A 64 -3.34 -13.69 12.09
C ALA A 64 -3.25 -12.20 12.46
N PRO A 65 -2.04 -11.60 12.49
CA PRO A 65 -1.87 -10.17 12.75
C PRO A 65 -2.43 -9.27 11.64
N GLY A 66 -2.57 -9.80 10.42
CA GLY A 66 -3.06 -9.08 9.26
C GLY A 66 -3.47 -10.01 8.11
N PRO A 67 -4.10 -9.47 7.07
CA PRO A 67 -4.40 -10.20 5.86
C PRO A 67 -3.11 -10.50 5.08
N MET A 68 -3.10 -11.64 4.39
CA MET A 68 -1.97 -12.11 3.58
C MET A 68 -2.45 -12.68 2.25
N PRO A 69 -1.65 -12.61 1.19
CA PRO A 69 -1.99 -13.26 -0.08
C PRO A 69 -1.91 -14.78 0.05
N ASP A 70 -2.82 -15.47 -0.62
CA ASP A 70 -2.75 -16.91 -0.83
C ASP A 70 -2.20 -17.19 -2.22
N THR A 71 -0.92 -17.46 -2.30
CA THR A 71 -0.20 -17.71 -3.56
C THR A 71 0.20 -19.17 -3.72
N ARG A 72 -0.46 -20.10 -2.98
CA ARG A 72 -0.26 -21.53 -3.16
C ARG A 72 -0.48 -21.95 -4.61
N GLU A 73 0.03 -23.11 -4.97
CA GLU A 73 -0.07 -23.66 -6.34
C GLU A 73 -1.48 -23.52 -6.92
N GLY A 74 -1.58 -22.90 -8.09
CA GLY A 74 -2.82 -22.64 -8.81
C GLY A 74 -3.62 -21.41 -8.34
N LEU A 75 -3.15 -20.67 -7.31
CA LEU A 75 -3.83 -19.47 -6.81
C LEU A 75 -3.06 -18.17 -7.10
N ALA A 76 -1.79 -18.25 -7.47
CA ALA A 76 -1.01 -17.08 -7.87
C ALA A 76 -1.60 -16.44 -9.15
N VAL A 77 -1.75 -15.13 -9.14
CA VAL A 77 -2.20 -14.35 -10.33
C VAL A 77 -1.15 -14.39 -11.43
N CYS A 78 0.11 -14.34 -11.04
CA CYS A 78 1.26 -14.37 -11.95
C CYS A 78 2.14 -15.60 -11.65
N PRO A 79 1.76 -16.79 -12.11
CA PRO A 79 2.55 -18.01 -11.87
C PRO A 79 3.83 -18.07 -12.70
N ASP A 80 3.94 -17.28 -13.76
CA ASP A 80 5.10 -17.18 -14.64
C ASP A 80 5.32 -15.72 -15.03
N VAL A 81 6.37 -15.10 -14.49
CA VAL A 81 6.66 -13.70 -14.72
C VAL A 81 7.00 -13.39 -16.19
N THR A 82 7.49 -14.36 -16.97
CA THR A 82 7.77 -14.15 -18.39
C THR A 82 6.51 -13.94 -19.23
N ARG A 83 5.36 -14.31 -18.65
CA ARG A 83 4.02 -14.18 -19.25
C ARG A 83 3.08 -13.27 -18.47
N TRP A 84 3.61 -12.44 -17.59
CA TRP A 84 2.79 -11.61 -16.68
C TRP A 84 1.71 -10.78 -17.39
N ARG A 85 1.97 -10.32 -18.62
CA ARG A 85 1.00 -9.52 -19.41
C ARG A 85 -0.29 -10.26 -19.76
N GLU A 86 -0.27 -11.59 -19.70
CA GLU A 86 -1.45 -12.43 -19.99
C GLU A 86 -2.37 -12.56 -18.77
N THR A 87 -1.84 -12.39 -17.56
CA THR A 87 -2.55 -12.69 -16.31
C THR A 87 -2.70 -11.50 -15.38
N VAL A 88 -1.79 -10.54 -15.42
CA VAL A 88 -1.82 -9.37 -14.53
C VAL A 88 -2.52 -8.20 -15.23
N HIS A 89 -3.62 -7.75 -14.64
CA HIS A 89 -4.39 -6.61 -15.15
C HIS A 89 -4.59 -5.58 -14.04
N ALA A 90 -4.12 -4.36 -14.28
CA ALA A 90 -4.32 -3.27 -13.34
C ALA A 90 -5.80 -2.88 -13.26
N PRO A 91 -6.32 -2.63 -12.06
CA PRO A 91 -7.67 -2.09 -11.92
C PRO A 91 -7.76 -0.67 -12.48
N ASP A 92 -8.88 -0.36 -13.13
CA ASP A 92 -9.16 0.99 -13.65
C ASP A 92 -9.57 1.91 -12.48
N LEU A 93 -8.60 2.67 -11.98
CA LEU A 93 -8.83 3.59 -10.86
C LEU A 93 -9.57 4.87 -11.30
N GLU A 94 -9.41 5.31 -12.53
CA GLU A 94 -10.11 6.50 -13.04
C GLU A 94 -11.60 6.26 -13.09
N ALA A 95 -12.03 5.11 -13.60
CA ALA A 95 -13.44 4.74 -13.64
C ALA A 95 -14.02 4.40 -12.25
N ALA A 96 -13.21 3.76 -11.38
CA ALA A 96 -13.71 3.24 -10.11
C ALA A 96 -13.70 4.26 -8.96
N CYS A 97 -12.80 5.23 -8.98
CA CYS A 97 -12.57 6.16 -7.85
C CYS A 97 -13.18 7.55 -8.10
N THR A 98 -14.40 7.62 -8.58
CA THR A 98 -15.10 8.88 -8.90
C THR A 98 -15.75 9.53 -7.67
N GLU A 99 -16.06 8.76 -6.62
CA GLU A 99 -16.78 9.21 -5.43
C GLU A 99 -15.90 9.12 -4.18
N GLY A 100 -16.36 9.72 -3.08
CA GLY A 100 -15.68 9.66 -1.77
C GLY A 100 -14.59 10.71 -1.55
N TRP A 101 -14.19 11.47 -2.56
CA TRP A 101 -13.14 12.49 -2.45
C TRP A 101 -13.48 13.65 -1.53
N ASP A 102 -14.77 13.95 -1.32
CA ASP A 102 -15.17 15.03 -0.41
C ASP A 102 -14.87 14.67 1.05
N THR A 103 -15.05 13.41 1.44
CA THR A 103 -14.66 12.89 2.76
C THR A 103 -13.14 12.95 2.94
N CYS A 104 -12.39 12.48 1.96
CA CYS A 104 -10.93 12.54 1.98
C CYS A 104 -10.40 13.99 2.07
N ARG A 105 -10.97 14.91 1.29
CA ARG A 105 -10.62 16.34 1.34
C ARG A 105 -10.98 16.98 2.69
N ALA A 106 -12.13 16.62 3.28
CA ALA A 106 -12.53 17.14 4.59
C ALA A 106 -11.56 16.68 5.69
N GLU A 107 -11.17 15.41 5.68
CA GLU A 107 -10.16 14.86 6.59
C GLU A 107 -8.79 15.55 6.40
N ALA A 108 -8.35 15.70 5.16
CA ALA A 108 -7.09 16.37 4.82
C ALA A 108 -7.08 17.84 5.31
N ARG A 109 -8.16 18.58 5.11
CA ARG A 109 -8.29 19.98 5.58
C ARG A 109 -8.27 20.06 7.11
N ALA A 110 -8.95 19.15 7.80
CA ALA A 110 -8.93 19.09 9.26
C ALA A 110 -7.52 18.82 9.80
N ALA A 111 -6.80 17.88 9.20
CA ALA A 111 -5.42 17.55 9.55
C ALA A 111 -4.44 18.71 9.29
N CYS A 112 -4.57 19.40 8.15
CA CYS A 112 -3.73 20.56 7.82
C CYS A 112 -3.89 21.73 8.79
N GLY A 113 -5.05 21.87 9.45
CA GLY A 113 -5.31 22.87 10.49
C GLY A 113 -4.82 22.48 11.88
N SER A 114 -4.27 21.30 12.06
CA SER A 114 -3.80 20.76 13.34
C SER A 114 -2.28 20.86 13.50
N ASP A 115 -1.79 20.44 14.68
CA ASP A 115 -0.34 20.30 14.99
C ASP A 115 0.27 19.02 14.37
N HIS A 116 -0.36 18.47 13.33
CA HIS A 116 0.07 17.29 12.62
C HIS A 116 0.34 17.58 11.13
N LEU A 117 1.15 16.73 10.53
CA LEU A 117 1.33 16.65 9.08
C LEU A 117 0.37 15.60 8.52
N LEU A 118 -0.19 15.88 7.36
CA LEU A 118 -0.99 14.91 6.63
C LEU A 118 -0.07 13.87 5.98
N ALA A 119 -0.33 12.61 6.22
CA ALA A 119 0.33 11.49 5.55
C ALA A 119 -0.71 10.70 4.76
N GLY A 120 -0.53 10.62 3.43
CA GLY A 120 -1.29 9.71 2.59
C GLY A 120 -0.78 8.28 2.79
N PHE A 121 -1.70 7.33 2.92
CA PHE A 121 -1.35 5.92 2.99
C PHE A 121 -1.69 5.25 1.67
N MET A 122 -0.68 4.74 0.98
CA MET A 122 -0.85 3.89 -0.20
C MET A 122 -0.36 2.48 0.16
N GLY A 123 -1.27 1.57 0.29
CA GLY A 123 -0.97 0.15 0.45
C GLY A 123 -1.55 -0.60 -0.75
N THR A 124 -0.86 -1.48 -1.39
CA THR A 124 0.40 -2.10 -0.97
C THR A 124 1.62 -1.36 -1.55
N GLY A 125 2.82 -1.55 -0.99
CA GLY A 125 4.05 -1.10 -1.62
C GLY A 125 4.37 -1.91 -2.88
N ILE A 126 5.34 -1.47 -3.68
CA ILE A 126 5.70 -2.10 -4.97
C ILE A 126 6.12 -3.55 -4.77
N PHE A 127 7.01 -3.82 -3.82
CA PHE A 127 7.45 -5.18 -3.52
C PHE A 127 6.30 -6.05 -3.01
N GLU A 128 5.48 -5.50 -2.11
CA GLU A 128 4.29 -6.18 -1.59
C GLU A 128 3.30 -6.51 -2.71
N GLN A 129 3.12 -5.63 -3.69
CA GLN A 129 2.25 -5.92 -4.83
C GLN A 129 2.81 -7.06 -5.69
N CYS A 130 4.12 -7.10 -5.93
CA CYS A 130 4.74 -8.21 -6.66
C CYS A 130 4.50 -9.54 -5.93
N HIS A 131 4.79 -9.61 -4.61
CA HIS A 131 4.59 -10.85 -3.89
C HIS A 131 3.12 -11.22 -3.67
N PHE A 132 2.20 -10.27 -3.75
CA PHE A 132 0.77 -10.56 -3.77
C PHE A 132 0.36 -11.25 -5.08
N LEU A 133 0.99 -10.89 -6.19
CA LEU A 133 0.70 -11.47 -7.50
C LEU A 133 1.31 -12.87 -7.69
N MET A 134 2.54 -13.11 -7.21
CA MET A 134 3.30 -14.33 -7.55
C MET A 134 3.83 -15.12 -6.35
N GLY A 135 3.79 -14.57 -5.13
CA GLY A 135 4.40 -15.18 -3.95
C GLY A 135 5.73 -14.54 -3.58
N PHE A 136 6.11 -14.68 -2.31
CA PHE A 136 7.31 -14.04 -1.77
C PHE A 136 8.60 -14.62 -2.36
N GLU A 137 8.71 -15.95 -2.38
CA GLU A 137 9.90 -16.64 -2.91
C GLU A 137 10.07 -16.41 -4.40
N ASP A 138 8.99 -16.50 -5.17
CA ASP A 138 9.01 -16.27 -6.62
C ASP A 138 9.35 -14.83 -6.95
N THR A 139 8.86 -13.85 -6.17
CA THR A 139 9.24 -12.45 -6.34
C THR A 139 10.75 -12.26 -6.19
N LEU A 140 11.35 -12.77 -5.11
CA LEU A 140 12.79 -12.66 -4.88
C LEU A 140 13.60 -13.40 -5.94
N THR A 141 13.17 -14.60 -6.33
CA THR A 141 13.83 -15.39 -7.37
C THR A 141 13.80 -14.68 -8.71
N ASN A 142 12.63 -14.14 -9.09
CA ASN A 142 12.43 -13.49 -10.39
C ASN A 142 13.16 -12.13 -10.50
N LEU A 143 13.35 -11.40 -9.41
CA LEU A 143 14.21 -10.20 -9.41
C LEU A 143 15.64 -10.50 -9.89
N TYR A 144 16.12 -11.74 -9.69
CA TYR A 144 17.43 -12.18 -10.14
C TYR A 144 17.38 -12.94 -11.47
N ALA A 145 16.42 -13.86 -11.62
CA ALA A 145 16.35 -14.76 -12.77
C ALA A 145 15.75 -14.09 -14.02
N HIS A 146 14.83 -13.15 -13.84
CA HIS A 146 14.07 -12.46 -14.88
C HIS A 146 13.99 -10.94 -14.64
N PRO A 147 15.16 -10.25 -14.52
CA PRO A 147 15.18 -8.84 -14.12
C PRO A 147 14.44 -7.90 -15.08
N ASP A 148 14.48 -8.17 -16.39
CA ASP A 148 13.84 -7.33 -17.41
C ASP A 148 12.30 -7.44 -17.32
N GLU A 149 11.78 -8.64 -17.13
CA GLU A 149 10.34 -8.90 -16.95
C GLU A 149 9.83 -8.31 -15.62
N MET A 150 10.62 -8.46 -14.55
CA MET A 150 10.29 -7.87 -13.25
C MET A 150 10.30 -6.34 -13.32
N HIS A 151 11.27 -5.74 -13.99
CA HIS A 151 11.31 -4.30 -14.21
C HIS A 151 10.08 -3.82 -14.97
N ALA A 152 9.74 -4.49 -16.07
CA ALA A 152 8.55 -4.15 -16.86
C ALA A 152 7.23 -4.36 -16.10
N LEU A 153 7.15 -5.36 -15.22
CA LEU A 153 6.00 -5.55 -14.32
C LEU A 153 5.92 -4.44 -13.28
N ILE A 154 7.05 -4.07 -12.67
CA ILE A 154 7.13 -2.99 -11.68
C ILE A 154 6.68 -1.67 -12.31
N ASP A 155 7.16 -1.34 -13.50
CA ASP A 155 6.73 -0.14 -14.25
C ASP A 155 5.23 -0.14 -14.57
N TYR A 156 4.64 -1.32 -14.77
CA TYR A 156 3.21 -1.45 -15.04
C TYR A 156 2.33 -1.25 -13.80
N ILE A 157 2.82 -1.63 -12.61
CA ILE A 157 2.05 -1.52 -11.36
C ILE A 157 2.25 -0.18 -10.63
N THR A 158 3.16 0.68 -11.08
CA THR A 158 3.43 2.02 -10.51
C THR A 158 2.78 3.14 -11.30
#